data_b16e23d6a96f2bcd23fd081575f6bb7b
#
_entry.id   b16e23d6a96f2bcd23fd081575f6bb7b
#
_cell.length_a   1.000
_cell.length_b   1.000
_cell.length_c   1.000
_cell.angle_alpha   90.00
_cell.angle_beta   90.00
_cell.angle_gamma   90.00
#
_symmetry.space_group_name_H-M   'P 1'
#
loop_
_entity.id
_entity.type
_entity.pdbx_description
1 polymer ?
#
loop_
_entity_poly.entity_id
_entity_poly.type
_entity_poly.pdbx_seq_one_letter_code
_entity_poly.pdbx_strand_id
1 'polypeptide(L)'
;MSSSRPFINAVAGAVPGHDVHRLFIDWAQQQVEDPRLRKLFMRMADRSGIEHRWSVLPEVTDGGRPLFYEQGSPGTSKRMKVYEKEAPELALKAIANLRELTPLEDITHLVVASCTGFVAPGIDQIIARRLGLGNVERTLVGFMGCYAAVSALRTAYHIVRSEPRARVLTVTVELCSLHLQETQELESLLAMLQFSDGAAAALVTAEPSGFGMTHLFSNELEESRELIQWRIGDTGFEMTLSGEVPGRIQQALQDEGVRARLYDGWSPDEVDSWAVHAGGRSILDSVEKGLELHQGALFASRDILARFGNMSSSTLMFVLSELIERPDVRKGIAIAFGPGLAAEGFHFERAA
;
A
#
# COMPACT_ATOMS: atom_id res chain seq x y z
N MET A 1 14.07 -32.49 0.62
CA MET A 1 13.58 -31.67 1.78
C MET A 1 12.25 -31.12 1.39
N SER A 2 11.16 -31.41 2.11
CA SER A 2 9.86 -30.76 1.87
C SER A 2 10.05 -29.29 2.16
N SER A 3 9.81 -28.43 1.16
CA SER A 3 9.90 -26.98 1.38
C SER A 3 8.73 -26.59 2.28
N SER A 4 9.03 -25.99 3.43
CA SER A 4 7.99 -25.46 4.33
C SER A 4 7.16 -24.41 3.62
N ARG A 5 5.86 -24.47 3.78
CA ARG A 5 4.95 -23.45 3.27
C ARG A 5 4.99 -22.23 4.21
N PRO A 6 5.28 -21.03 3.73
CA PRO A 6 5.21 -19.81 4.54
C PRO A 6 3.78 -19.33 4.74
N PHE A 7 3.47 -18.85 5.95
CA PHE A 7 2.17 -18.32 6.31
C PHE A 7 2.29 -16.87 6.80
N ILE A 8 1.39 -16.02 6.36
CA ILE A 8 1.10 -14.73 6.98
C ILE A 8 0.22 -15.04 8.19
N ASN A 9 0.81 -15.07 9.38
CA ASN A 9 0.12 -15.54 10.59
C ASN A 9 -0.84 -14.49 11.13
N ALA A 10 -0.45 -13.21 11.10
CA ALA A 10 -1.27 -12.08 11.48
C ALA A 10 -0.80 -10.81 10.74
N VAL A 11 -1.70 -9.85 10.58
CA VAL A 11 -1.42 -8.54 10.02
C VAL A 11 -2.15 -7.48 10.85
N ALA A 12 -1.48 -6.37 11.14
CA ALA A 12 -2.11 -5.21 11.78
C ALA A 12 -1.64 -3.92 11.15
N GLY A 13 -2.54 -2.94 11.09
CA GLY A 13 -2.26 -1.61 10.56
C GLY A 13 -2.30 -0.52 11.63
N ALA A 14 -1.73 0.63 11.29
CA ALA A 14 -1.84 1.87 12.06
C ALA A 14 -1.86 3.07 11.14
N VAL A 15 -2.66 4.08 11.48
CA VAL A 15 -2.70 5.37 10.80
C VAL A 15 -2.39 6.49 11.79
N PRO A 16 -1.94 7.66 11.32
CA PRO A 16 -1.81 8.86 12.15
C PRO A 16 -3.17 9.33 12.70
N GLY A 17 -3.15 10.37 13.52
CA GLY A 17 -4.36 10.87 14.18
C GLY A 17 -5.09 12.00 13.46
N HIS A 18 -4.60 12.48 12.32
CA HIS A 18 -5.14 13.67 11.64
C HIS A 18 -5.82 13.28 10.34
N ASP A 19 -7.16 13.42 10.29
CA ASP A 19 -7.94 13.26 9.06
C ASP A 19 -7.85 14.55 8.24
N VAL A 20 -7.29 14.42 7.04
CA VAL A 20 -7.04 15.56 6.14
C VAL A 20 -7.89 15.52 4.87
N HIS A 21 -8.84 14.60 4.75
CA HIS A 21 -9.56 14.39 3.50
C HIS A 21 -10.34 15.64 3.05
N ARG A 22 -11.19 16.16 3.91
CA ARG A 22 -12.00 17.37 3.61
C ARG A 22 -11.12 18.61 3.46
N LEU A 23 -10.13 18.75 4.34
CA LEU A 23 -9.19 19.88 4.29
C LEU A 23 -8.43 19.92 2.95
N PHE A 24 -8.01 18.77 2.45
CA PHE A 24 -7.37 18.70 1.14
C PHE A 24 -8.33 19.07 0.00
N ILE A 25 -9.57 18.60 0.01
CA ILE A 25 -10.57 18.93 -1.03
C ILE A 25 -10.81 20.44 -1.06
N ASP A 26 -10.99 21.07 0.11
CA ASP A 26 -11.22 22.49 0.24
C ASP A 26 -10.04 23.33 -0.25
N TRP A 27 -8.83 22.88 0.03
CA TRP A 27 -7.61 23.49 -0.48
C TRP A 27 -7.46 23.27 -2.00
N ALA A 28 -7.60 22.04 -2.49
CA ALA A 28 -7.36 21.70 -3.90
C ALA A 28 -8.33 22.39 -4.85
N GLN A 29 -9.61 22.53 -4.47
CA GLN A 29 -10.58 23.26 -5.30
C GLN A 29 -10.21 24.74 -5.49
N GLN A 30 -9.48 25.34 -4.55
CA GLN A 30 -9.01 26.73 -4.64
C GLN A 30 -7.82 26.88 -5.58
N GLN A 31 -7.06 25.80 -5.83
CA GLN A 31 -5.94 25.80 -6.78
C GLN A 31 -6.42 25.83 -8.25
N VAL A 32 -7.63 25.36 -8.52
CA VAL A 32 -8.18 25.29 -9.88
C VAL A 32 -8.86 26.59 -10.24
N GLU A 33 -8.25 27.37 -11.13
CA GLU A 33 -8.80 28.69 -11.56
C GLU A 33 -10.03 28.54 -12.46
N ASP A 34 -10.02 27.60 -13.43
CA ASP A 34 -11.15 27.38 -14.34
C ASP A 34 -12.35 26.81 -13.58
N PRO A 35 -13.52 27.52 -13.56
CA PRO A 35 -14.72 27.06 -12.88
C PRO A 35 -15.25 25.71 -13.38
N ARG A 36 -15.02 25.36 -14.65
CA ARG A 36 -15.46 24.08 -15.24
C ARG A 36 -14.61 22.94 -14.72
N LEU A 37 -13.29 23.11 -14.67
CA LEU A 37 -12.35 22.13 -14.12
C LEU A 37 -12.55 21.99 -12.61
N ARG A 38 -12.80 23.09 -11.89
CA ARG A 38 -13.14 23.05 -10.45
C ARG A 38 -14.40 22.20 -10.20
N LYS A 39 -15.46 22.41 -10.99
CA LYS A 39 -16.68 21.59 -10.88
C LYS A 39 -16.43 20.12 -11.23
N LEU A 40 -15.54 19.86 -12.17
CA LEU A 40 -15.13 18.50 -12.51
C LEU A 40 -14.36 17.86 -11.35
N PHE A 41 -13.37 18.57 -10.76
CA PHE A 41 -12.63 18.12 -9.58
C PHE A 41 -13.58 17.73 -8.45
N MET A 42 -14.48 18.61 -8.05
CA MET A 42 -15.44 18.35 -6.97
C MET A 42 -16.28 17.09 -7.23
N ARG A 43 -16.79 16.93 -8.44
CA ARG A 43 -17.57 15.74 -8.82
C ARG A 43 -16.74 14.46 -8.78
N MET A 44 -15.44 14.52 -9.14
CA MET A 44 -14.55 13.38 -9.06
C MET A 44 -14.16 13.08 -7.62
N ALA A 45 -13.97 14.11 -6.79
CA ALA A 45 -13.73 13.96 -5.35
C ALA A 45 -14.91 13.27 -4.65
N ASP A 46 -16.14 13.71 -4.92
CA ASP A 46 -17.36 13.08 -4.38
C ASP A 46 -17.51 11.60 -4.80
N ARG A 47 -16.96 11.25 -5.95
CA ARG A 47 -17.02 9.89 -6.51
C ARG A 47 -15.77 9.04 -6.21
N SER A 48 -14.79 9.57 -5.48
CA SER A 48 -13.54 8.87 -5.18
C SER A 48 -13.76 7.58 -4.39
N GLY A 49 -14.84 7.51 -3.62
CA GLY A 49 -15.09 6.42 -2.68
C GLY A 49 -14.23 6.52 -1.41
N ILE A 50 -13.62 7.69 -1.17
CA ILE A 50 -12.78 7.96 0.00
C ILE A 50 -13.55 8.85 0.98
N GLU A 51 -13.62 8.45 2.23
CA GLU A 51 -14.26 9.19 3.30
C GLU A 51 -13.23 9.83 4.23
N HIS A 52 -12.11 9.13 4.47
CA HIS A 52 -11.04 9.55 5.36
C HIS A 52 -9.67 9.37 4.72
N ARG A 53 -8.74 10.29 5.02
CA ARG A 53 -7.31 10.18 4.71
C ARG A 53 -6.50 10.73 5.86
N TRP A 54 -5.47 10.01 6.22
CA TRP A 54 -4.70 10.25 7.42
C TRP A 54 -3.33 10.86 7.11
N SER A 55 -2.86 11.75 7.98
CA SER A 55 -1.57 12.42 7.83
C SER A 55 -0.83 12.52 9.16
N VAL A 56 0.50 12.38 9.09
CA VAL A 56 1.40 12.67 10.23
C VAL A 56 1.56 14.16 10.49
N LEU A 57 1.14 15.03 9.56
CA LEU A 57 1.25 16.46 9.68
C LEU A 57 0.10 17.01 10.55
N PRO A 58 0.37 17.39 11.81
CA PRO A 58 -0.68 17.57 12.82
C PRO A 58 -1.43 18.90 12.75
N GLU A 59 -0.87 19.89 12.09
CA GLU A 59 -1.38 21.25 12.15
C GLU A 59 -1.85 21.71 10.77
N VAL A 60 -2.96 22.42 10.76
CA VAL A 60 -3.56 23.02 9.55
C VAL A 60 -3.78 24.50 9.76
N THR A 61 -3.60 25.28 8.70
CA THR A 61 -3.98 26.69 8.66
C THR A 61 -5.49 26.83 8.47
N ASP A 62 -6.03 28.04 8.67
CA ASP A 62 -7.45 28.36 8.40
C ASP A 62 -7.88 28.02 6.95
N GLY A 63 -6.92 27.94 6.02
CA GLY A 63 -7.16 27.53 4.63
C GLY A 63 -7.12 26.00 4.40
N GLY A 64 -7.08 25.17 5.45
CA GLY A 64 -7.05 23.71 5.34
C GLY A 64 -5.70 23.12 4.94
N ARG A 65 -4.64 23.92 4.95
CA ARG A 65 -3.28 23.52 4.58
C ARG A 65 -2.46 23.21 5.83
N PRO A 66 -1.72 22.09 5.90
CA PRO A 66 -0.80 21.84 7.02
C PRO A 66 0.24 22.96 7.16
N LEU A 67 0.58 23.36 8.38
CA LEU A 67 1.61 24.38 8.65
C LEU A 67 2.95 24.06 7.99
N PHE A 68 3.24 22.78 7.80
CA PHE A 68 4.42 22.32 7.07
C PHE A 68 4.53 22.93 5.67
N TYR A 69 3.39 23.24 5.03
CA TYR A 69 3.27 23.81 3.68
C TYR A 69 2.91 25.30 3.66
N GLU A 70 2.79 25.96 4.81
CA GLU A 70 2.32 27.35 4.93
C GLU A 70 3.20 28.33 4.14
N GLN A 71 4.51 28.10 4.14
CA GLN A 71 5.50 28.96 3.46
C GLN A 71 5.86 28.47 2.05
N GLY A 72 4.99 27.74 1.38
CA GLY A 72 5.21 27.13 0.08
C GLY A 72 5.64 25.67 0.15
N SER A 73 6.16 25.15 -0.96
CA SER A 73 6.61 23.76 -1.05
C SER A 73 7.97 23.55 -0.39
N PRO A 74 8.05 22.83 0.74
CA PRO A 74 9.33 22.53 1.37
C PRO A 74 10.20 21.65 0.47
N GLY A 75 11.51 21.90 0.47
CA GLY A 75 12.46 21.05 -0.25
C GLY A 75 12.51 19.61 0.28
N THR A 76 12.98 18.68 -0.56
CA THR A 76 13.04 17.25 -0.25
C THR A 76 13.79 16.96 1.05
N SER A 77 14.90 17.65 1.32
CA SER A 77 15.64 17.48 2.58
C SER A 77 14.80 17.78 3.83
N LYS A 78 13.93 18.83 3.79
CA LYS A 78 13.05 19.15 4.92
C LYS A 78 11.97 18.08 5.12
N ARG A 79 11.44 17.52 4.02
CA ARG A 79 10.48 16.40 4.04
C ARG A 79 11.10 15.13 4.61
N MET A 80 12.34 14.82 4.23
CA MET A 80 13.09 13.66 4.74
C MET A 80 13.38 13.75 6.25
N LYS A 81 13.56 14.95 6.81
CA LYS A 81 13.70 15.12 8.28
C LYS A 81 12.40 14.76 9.02
N VAL A 82 11.24 15.07 8.44
CA VAL A 82 9.95 14.62 9.01
C VAL A 82 9.79 13.12 8.86
N TYR A 83 10.13 12.57 7.69
CA TYR A 83 10.10 11.12 7.45
C TYR A 83 10.98 10.35 8.45
N GLU A 84 12.22 10.80 8.67
CA GLU A 84 13.16 10.19 9.62
C GLU A 84 12.57 10.07 11.03
N LYS A 85 11.79 11.07 11.44
CA LYS A 85 11.17 11.12 12.77
C LYS A 85 9.86 10.33 12.82
N GLU A 86 8.94 10.55 11.89
CA GLU A 86 7.55 10.09 11.97
C GLU A 86 7.35 8.67 11.41
N ALA A 87 8.13 8.24 10.39
CA ALA A 87 7.95 6.92 9.80
C ALA A 87 8.27 5.78 10.79
N PRO A 88 9.36 5.81 11.57
CA PRO A 88 9.59 4.81 12.60
C PRO A 88 8.50 4.79 13.69
N GLU A 89 8.00 5.95 14.12
CA GLU A 89 6.95 6.03 15.14
C GLU A 89 5.65 5.37 14.65
N LEU A 90 5.25 5.65 13.41
CA LEU A 90 4.06 5.04 12.83
C LEU A 90 4.23 3.53 12.62
N ALA A 91 5.40 3.10 12.15
CA ALA A 91 5.74 1.68 12.01
C ALA A 91 5.70 0.94 13.36
N LEU A 92 6.26 1.53 14.42
CA LEU A 92 6.22 0.95 15.77
C LEU A 92 4.80 0.84 16.32
N LYS A 93 3.91 1.77 15.97
CA LYS A 93 2.49 1.71 16.32
C LYS A 93 1.80 0.51 15.64
N ALA A 94 2.08 0.26 14.35
CA ALA A 94 1.57 -0.92 13.65
C ALA A 94 2.12 -2.22 14.25
N ILE A 95 3.39 -2.26 14.63
CA ILE A 95 4.01 -3.41 15.30
C ILE A 95 3.39 -3.63 16.69
N ALA A 96 3.10 -2.57 17.43
CA ALA A 96 2.42 -2.68 18.72
C ALA A 96 1.01 -3.29 18.55
N ASN A 97 0.25 -2.84 17.54
CA ASN A 97 -1.05 -3.43 17.23
C ASN A 97 -0.93 -4.91 16.81
N LEU A 98 0.11 -5.28 16.04
CA LEU A 98 0.35 -6.68 15.68
C LEU A 98 0.66 -7.55 16.91
N ARG A 99 1.37 -7.01 17.91
CA ARG A 99 1.69 -7.73 19.16
C ARG A 99 0.46 -8.12 19.96
N GLU A 100 -0.63 -7.37 19.84
CA GLU A 100 -1.91 -7.72 20.46
C GLU A 100 -2.59 -8.95 19.80
N LEU A 101 -2.22 -9.26 18.54
CA LEU A 101 -2.78 -10.36 17.77
C LEU A 101 -1.93 -11.62 17.82
N THR A 102 -0.60 -11.48 17.93
CA THR A 102 0.34 -12.61 17.88
C THR A 102 1.64 -12.30 18.63
N PRO A 103 2.24 -13.30 19.30
CA PRO A 103 3.54 -13.15 19.95
C PRO A 103 4.65 -12.77 18.96
N LEU A 104 5.46 -11.76 19.31
CA LEU A 104 6.58 -11.26 18.50
C LEU A 104 7.94 -11.55 19.17
N GLU A 105 8.04 -12.61 19.95
CA GLU A 105 9.29 -13.10 20.50
C GLU A 105 10.11 -13.79 19.40
N ASP A 106 11.43 -13.83 19.59
CA ASP A 106 12.39 -14.55 18.74
C ASP A 106 12.32 -14.17 17.24
N ILE A 107 12.03 -12.91 16.95
CA ILE A 107 12.13 -12.40 15.58
C ILE A 107 13.56 -12.55 15.08
N THR A 108 13.73 -13.23 13.96
CA THR A 108 15.02 -13.51 13.33
C THR A 108 15.32 -12.56 12.17
N HIS A 109 14.29 -12.10 11.48
CA HIS A 109 14.41 -11.22 10.31
C HIS A 109 13.41 -10.08 10.39
N LEU A 110 13.86 -8.89 9.97
CA LEU A 110 13.05 -7.69 9.81
C LEU A 110 13.11 -7.24 8.34
N VAL A 111 11.97 -7.29 7.65
CA VAL A 111 11.83 -6.79 6.27
C VAL A 111 10.97 -5.53 6.32
N VAL A 112 11.53 -4.41 5.92
CA VAL A 112 10.84 -3.12 5.90
C VAL A 112 10.67 -2.63 4.49
N ALA A 113 9.47 -2.20 4.10
CA ALA A 113 9.22 -1.56 2.81
C ALA A 113 8.74 -0.12 2.99
N SER A 114 9.30 0.80 2.21
CA SER A 114 8.83 2.19 2.11
C SER A 114 9.27 2.82 0.80
N CYS A 115 8.39 3.61 0.19
CA CYS A 115 8.70 4.36 -1.02
C CYS A 115 8.59 5.89 -0.85
N THR A 116 8.28 6.37 0.36
CA THR A 116 8.01 7.78 0.64
C THR A 116 9.14 8.50 1.38
N GLY A 117 10.28 7.84 1.56
CA GLY A 117 11.44 8.48 2.15
C GLY A 117 12.68 7.60 2.20
N PHE A 118 13.82 8.27 2.35
CA PHE A 118 15.14 7.65 2.52
C PHE A 118 15.89 8.33 3.64
N VAL A 119 16.50 7.53 4.49
CA VAL A 119 17.36 7.97 5.59
C VAL A 119 18.45 6.92 5.84
N ALA A 120 19.61 7.35 6.26
CA ALA A 120 20.69 6.49 6.71
C ALA A 120 21.27 7.05 8.03
N PRO A 121 21.22 6.27 9.14
CA PRO A 121 20.79 4.87 9.29
C PRO A 121 19.35 4.65 8.85
N GLY A 122 19.06 3.50 8.19
CA GLY A 122 17.74 3.17 7.64
C GLY A 122 16.65 3.00 8.69
N ILE A 123 15.39 3.18 8.29
CA ILE A 123 14.24 2.99 9.20
C ILE A 123 14.18 1.56 9.76
N ASP A 124 14.64 0.56 8.99
CA ASP A 124 14.82 -0.83 9.43
C ASP A 124 15.76 -0.91 10.65
N GLN A 125 16.85 -0.16 10.61
CA GLN A 125 17.84 -0.10 11.69
C GLN A 125 17.29 0.64 12.92
N ILE A 126 16.54 1.73 12.69
CA ILE A 126 15.90 2.49 13.75
C ILE A 126 14.85 1.63 14.47
N ILE A 127 13.98 0.96 13.69
CA ILE A 127 12.94 0.06 14.21
C ILE A 127 13.57 -1.09 15.01
N ALA A 128 14.57 -1.79 14.44
CA ALA A 128 15.25 -2.90 15.10
C ALA A 128 15.85 -2.48 16.46
N ARG A 129 16.50 -1.33 16.50
CA ARG A 129 17.07 -0.78 17.75
C ARG A 129 15.98 -0.46 18.79
N ARG A 130 14.89 0.16 18.37
CA ARG A 130 13.76 0.52 19.24
C ARG A 130 13.03 -0.71 19.81
N LEU A 131 13.01 -1.80 19.07
CA LEU A 131 12.43 -3.09 19.50
C LEU A 131 13.42 -3.97 20.29
N GLY A 132 14.68 -3.56 20.41
CA GLY A 132 15.72 -4.37 21.07
C GLY A 132 16.16 -5.61 20.26
N LEU A 133 15.95 -5.63 18.95
CA LEU A 133 16.30 -6.73 18.05
C LEU A 133 17.78 -6.62 17.63
N GLY A 134 18.70 -6.91 18.56
CA GLY A 134 20.13 -6.66 18.36
C GLY A 134 20.80 -7.46 17.25
N ASN A 135 20.34 -8.70 17.00
CA ASN A 135 20.96 -9.65 16.06
C ASN A 135 20.03 -10.06 14.93
N VAL A 136 19.01 -9.26 14.63
CA VAL A 136 18.06 -9.54 13.54
C VAL A 136 18.71 -9.26 12.18
N GLU A 137 18.49 -10.15 11.21
CA GLU A 137 18.80 -9.86 9.82
C GLU A 137 17.80 -8.84 9.26
N ARG A 138 18.30 -7.84 8.53
CA ARG A 138 17.46 -6.74 8.04
C ARG A 138 17.52 -6.60 6.53
N THR A 139 16.35 -6.36 5.94
CA THR A 139 16.20 -6.02 4.52
C THR A 139 15.31 -4.80 4.39
N LEU A 140 15.80 -3.78 3.67
CA LEU A 140 15.00 -2.61 3.31
C LEU A 140 14.62 -2.69 1.82
N VAL A 141 13.31 -2.79 1.55
CA VAL A 141 12.71 -2.74 0.21
C VAL A 141 12.33 -1.29 -0.06
N GLY A 142 13.17 -0.59 -0.80
CA GLY A 142 13.01 0.85 -1.04
C GLY A 142 12.48 1.19 -2.42
N PHE A 143 11.67 2.23 -2.52
CA PHE A 143 11.28 2.94 -3.74
C PHE A 143 10.59 2.10 -4.83
N MET A 144 9.86 1.07 -4.45
CA MET A 144 9.13 0.20 -5.40
C MET A 144 7.68 0.63 -5.63
N GLY A 145 7.17 1.60 -4.86
CA GLY A 145 5.79 2.07 -4.97
C GLY A 145 4.77 1.12 -4.35
N CYS A 146 3.54 1.17 -4.86
CA CYS A 146 2.38 0.54 -4.22
C CYS A 146 2.45 -0.99 -4.10
N TYR A 147 3.23 -1.69 -4.93
CA TYR A 147 3.40 -3.14 -4.82
C TYR A 147 4.55 -3.57 -3.89
N ALA A 148 5.22 -2.64 -3.20
CA ALA A 148 6.34 -2.98 -2.32
C ALA A 148 5.95 -3.91 -1.17
N ALA A 149 4.68 -3.93 -0.73
CA ALA A 149 4.19 -4.92 0.22
C ALA A 149 4.33 -6.36 -0.32
N VAL A 150 3.98 -6.60 -1.59
CA VAL A 150 4.15 -7.91 -2.22
C VAL A 150 5.63 -8.29 -2.26
N SER A 151 6.52 -7.36 -2.61
CA SER A 151 7.96 -7.59 -2.63
C SER A 151 8.52 -7.91 -1.23
N ALA A 152 8.03 -7.22 -0.18
CA ALA A 152 8.40 -7.50 1.20
C ALA A 152 7.90 -8.88 1.67
N LEU A 153 6.64 -9.22 1.38
CA LEU A 153 6.07 -10.53 1.70
C LEU A 153 6.75 -11.66 0.90
N ARG A 154 7.12 -11.41 -0.37
CA ARG A 154 7.92 -12.34 -1.19
C ARG A 154 9.29 -12.57 -0.57
N THR A 155 9.94 -11.53 -0.07
CA THR A 155 11.21 -11.66 0.65
C THR A 155 11.03 -12.54 1.89
N ALA A 156 10.03 -12.27 2.71
CA ALA A 156 9.71 -13.10 3.88
C ALA A 156 9.37 -14.56 3.48
N TYR A 157 8.62 -14.74 2.40
CA TYR A 157 8.31 -16.07 1.85
C TYR A 157 9.59 -16.87 1.54
N HIS A 158 10.55 -16.26 0.84
CA HIS A 158 11.79 -16.96 0.49
C HIS A 158 12.68 -17.23 1.71
N ILE A 159 12.73 -16.31 2.69
CA ILE A 159 13.43 -16.49 3.96
C ILE A 159 12.88 -17.74 4.67
N VAL A 160 11.56 -17.80 4.92
CA VAL A 160 10.93 -18.92 5.65
C VAL A 160 11.09 -20.25 4.91
N ARG A 161 11.06 -20.24 3.57
CA ARG A 161 11.33 -21.46 2.78
C ARG A 161 12.78 -21.96 2.90
N SER A 162 13.72 -21.03 3.00
CA SER A 162 15.14 -21.34 3.19
C SER A 162 15.43 -21.76 4.63
N GLU A 163 14.79 -21.06 5.57
CA GLU A 163 14.97 -21.23 7.01
C GLU A 163 13.61 -21.47 7.69
N PRO A 164 13.15 -22.73 7.81
CA PRO A 164 11.82 -23.05 8.34
C PRO A 164 11.56 -22.58 9.79
N ARG A 165 12.62 -22.26 10.54
CA ARG A 165 12.51 -21.70 11.89
C ARG A 165 12.53 -20.16 11.91
N ALA A 166 12.68 -19.53 10.76
CA ALA A 166 12.66 -18.07 10.67
C ALA A 166 11.31 -17.50 11.12
N ARG A 167 11.37 -16.41 11.86
CA ARG A 167 10.25 -15.57 12.26
C ARG A 167 10.49 -14.19 11.67
N VAL A 168 9.77 -13.88 10.59
CA VAL A 168 10.00 -12.67 9.80
C VAL A 168 8.95 -11.63 10.16
N LEU A 169 9.39 -10.53 10.76
CA LEU A 169 8.57 -9.33 10.94
C LEU A 169 8.66 -8.51 9.65
N THR A 170 7.55 -8.43 8.92
CA THR A 170 7.44 -7.63 7.69
C THR A 170 6.68 -6.35 8.02
N VAL A 171 7.24 -5.20 7.65
CA VAL A 171 6.68 -3.88 7.95
C VAL A 171 6.59 -3.05 6.67
N THR A 172 5.48 -2.38 6.46
CA THR A 172 5.34 -1.34 5.44
C THR A 172 5.04 -0.01 6.13
N VAL A 173 5.61 1.10 5.65
CA VAL A 173 5.31 2.43 6.18
C VAL A 173 5.41 3.48 5.09
N GLU A 174 4.35 4.28 4.95
CA GLU A 174 4.26 5.30 3.90
C GLU A 174 3.73 6.61 4.47
N LEU A 175 4.45 7.69 4.18
CA LEU A 175 4.09 9.04 4.55
C LEU A 175 3.86 9.88 3.27
N CYS A 176 2.81 9.52 2.53
CA CYS A 176 2.48 10.13 1.24
C CYS A 176 2.17 11.63 1.38
N SER A 177 1.61 12.05 2.52
CA SER A 177 1.26 13.44 2.79
C SER A 177 2.48 14.39 2.80
N LEU A 178 3.69 13.84 2.94
CA LEU A 178 4.93 14.62 2.84
C LEU A 178 5.25 15.09 1.42
N HIS A 179 4.56 14.57 0.40
CA HIS A 179 4.89 14.83 -1.02
C HIS A 179 3.83 15.63 -1.76
N LEU A 180 2.97 16.36 -1.02
CA LEU A 180 2.03 17.30 -1.61
C LEU A 180 2.78 18.31 -2.51
N GLN A 181 2.25 18.51 -3.72
CA GLN A 181 2.75 19.47 -4.71
C GLN A 181 1.76 20.61 -4.89
N GLU A 182 2.26 21.84 -4.95
CA GLU A 182 1.46 22.98 -5.39
C GLU A 182 1.30 22.93 -6.91
N THR A 183 0.08 22.77 -7.39
CA THR A 183 -0.21 22.68 -8.81
C THR A 183 -1.64 23.09 -9.09
N GLN A 184 -1.88 23.58 -10.31
CA GLN A 184 -3.22 23.85 -10.85
C GLN A 184 -3.70 22.71 -11.76
N GLU A 185 -2.84 21.74 -12.01
CA GLU A 185 -3.08 20.60 -12.89
C GLU A 185 -4.11 19.64 -12.27
N LEU A 186 -5.27 19.52 -12.94
CA LEU A 186 -6.37 18.69 -12.44
C LEU A 186 -5.97 17.23 -12.19
N GLU A 187 -5.20 16.63 -13.09
CA GLU A 187 -4.77 15.23 -12.97
C GLU A 187 -3.87 15.03 -11.75
N SER A 188 -2.94 15.95 -11.51
CA SER A 188 -2.08 15.92 -10.33
C SER A 188 -2.86 16.11 -9.03
N LEU A 189 -3.84 17.03 -8.99
CA LEU A 189 -4.71 17.21 -7.82
C LEU A 189 -5.56 15.97 -7.55
N LEU A 190 -6.07 15.30 -8.59
CA LEU A 190 -6.83 14.07 -8.47
C LEU A 190 -5.96 12.88 -8.05
N ALA A 191 -4.70 12.83 -8.47
CA ALA A 191 -3.75 11.84 -7.97
C ALA A 191 -3.50 12.04 -6.47
N MET A 192 -3.19 13.27 -6.05
CA MET A 192 -2.95 13.61 -4.63
C MET A 192 -4.18 13.41 -3.74
N LEU A 193 -5.40 13.54 -4.29
CA LEU A 193 -6.66 13.29 -3.57
C LEU A 193 -6.74 11.86 -3.01
N GLN A 194 -6.04 10.91 -3.58
CA GLN A 194 -6.15 9.50 -3.21
C GLN A 194 -5.22 9.11 -2.05
N PHE A 195 -4.05 9.77 -1.94
CA PHE A 195 -2.98 9.33 -1.06
C PHE A 195 -3.16 9.74 0.40
N SER A 196 -2.72 8.85 1.29
CA SER A 196 -2.82 8.91 2.75
C SER A 196 -1.55 8.33 3.39
N ASP A 197 -1.33 8.58 4.67
CA ASP A 197 -0.24 8.00 5.45
C ASP A 197 -0.72 6.76 6.20
N GLY A 198 0.13 5.74 6.27
CA GLY A 198 -0.17 4.53 7.01
C GLY A 198 1.03 3.60 7.14
N ALA A 199 0.97 2.73 8.12
CA ALA A 199 1.91 1.64 8.30
C ALA A 199 1.18 0.34 8.61
N ALA A 200 1.78 -0.79 8.23
CA ALA A 200 1.29 -2.10 8.62
C ALA A 200 2.44 -3.04 8.97
N ALA A 201 2.17 -4.00 9.81
CA ALA A 201 3.11 -5.04 10.18
C ALA A 201 2.47 -6.42 10.06
N ALA A 202 3.25 -7.42 9.65
CA ALA A 202 2.84 -8.82 9.58
C ALA A 202 3.92 -9.73 10.16
N LEU A 203 3.49 -10.82 10.78
CA LEU A 203 4.37 -11.93 11.13
C LEU A 203 4.26 -13.01 10.05
N VAL A 204 5.42 -13.45 9.53
CA VAL A 204 5.49 -14.52 8.53
C VAL A 204 6.38 -15.63 9.06
N THR A 205 5.83 -16.86 9.15
CA THR A 205 6.53 -18.06 9.64
C THR A 205 6.12 -19.31 8.85
N ALA A 206 6.69 -20.46 9.19
CA ALA A 206 6.25 -21.78 8.70
C ALA A 206 5.11 -22.38 9.55
N GLU A 207 4.68 -21.72 10.62
CA GLU A 207 3.58 -22.17 11.47
C GLU A 207 2.25 -22.06 10.72
N PRO A 208 1.45 -23.15 10.62
CA PRO A 208 0.22 -23.16 9.84
C PRO A 208 -0.91 -22.42 10.56
N SER A 209 -0.87 -21.08 10.49
CA SER A 209 -1.94 -20.19 10.97
C SER A 209 -2.09 -19.01 10.02
N GLY A 210 -3.29 -18.46 9.91
CA GLY A 210 -3.59 -17.34 9.00
C GLY A 210 -3.63 -17.77 7.53
N PHE A 211 -2.88 -17.09 6.65
CA PHE A 211 -2.87 -17.33 5.22
C PHE A 211 -1.54 -17.90 4.72
N GLY A 212 -1.55 -19.14 4.22
CA GLY A 212 -0.41 -19.75 3.54
C GLY A 212 -0.24 -19.15 2.14
N MET A 213 0.96 -18.65 1.85
CA MET A 213 1.28 -18.08 0.54
C MET A 213 1.71 -19.15 -0.45
N THR A 214 1.25 -19.02 -1.70
CA THR A 214 1.67 -19.84 -2.84
C THR A 214 1.70 -18.97 -4.10
N HIS A 215 2.19 -19.51 -5.20
CA HIS A 215 2.18 -18.90 -6.52
C HIS A 215 2.43 -17.39 -6.51
N LEU A 216 3.68 -17.00 -6.25
CA LEU A 216 4.09 -15.59 -6.38
C LEU A 216 4.28 -15.25 -7.85
N PHE A 217 3.68 -14.15 -8.30
CA PHE A 217 3.79 -13.70 -9.67
C PHE A 217 4.19 -12.23 -9.77
N SER A 218 4.80 -11.92 -10.90
CA SER A 218 5.19 -10.57 -11.32
C SER A 218 4.95 -10.46 -12.81
N ASN A 219 4.24 -9.42 -13.24
CA ASN A 219 3.93 -9.18 -14.64
C ASN A 219 3.99 -7.68 -14.94
N GLU A 220 4.87 -7.29 -15.84
CA GLU A 220 4.93 -5.93 -16.38
C GLU A 220 3.98 -5.82 -17.57
N LEU A 221 3.16 -4.76 -17.59
CA LEU A 221 2.26 -4.50 -18.72
C LEU A 221 3.04 -3.74 -19.80
N GLU A 222 3.04 -4.29 -21.01
CA GLU A 222 3.75 -3.69 -22.15
C GLU A 222 3.26 -2.28 -22.45
N GLU A 223 4.17 -1.41 -22.93
CA GLU A 223 3.90 -0.02 -23.32
C GLU A 223 3.22 0.84 -22.24
N SER A 224 3.50 0.56 -20.97
CA SER A 224 2.83 1.23 -19.84
C SER A 224 3.78 1.91 -18.84
N ARG A 225 5.08 1.88 -19.11
CA ARG A 225 6.14 2.38 -18.21
C ARG A 225 5.93 3.82 -17.76
N GLU A 226 5.41 4.68 -18.64
CA GLU A 226 5.22 6.10 -18.37
C GLU A 226 3.91 6.42 -17.63
N LEU A 227 3.01 5.45 -17.49
CA LEU A 227 1.67 5.69 -16.96
C LEU A 227 1.63 5.86 -15.43
N ILE A 228 2.54 5.18 -14.72
CA ILE A 228 2.74 5.37 -13.27
C ILE A 228 4.22 5.56 -13.02
N GLN A 229 4.59 6.75 -12.53
CA GLN A 229 5.97 7.06 -12.16
C GLN A 229 6.04 7.71 -10.80
N TRP A 230 7.14 7.47 -10.09
CA TRP A 230 7.47 8.07 -8.82
C TRP A 230 8.92 8.56 -8.88
N ARG A 231 9.13 9.86 -8.83
CA ARG A 231 10.45 10.49 -9.03
C ARG A 231 10.83 11.35 -7.84
N ILE A 232 12.10 11.38 -7.52
CA ILE A 232 12.65 12.27 -6.50
C ILE A 232 12.89 13.63 -7.14
N GLY A 233 12.17 14.65 -6.64
CA GLY A 233 12.29 16.04 -7.07
C GLY A 233 12.92 16.92 -6.00
N ASP A 234 13.11 18.18 -6.31
CA ASP A 234 13.69 19.18 -5.39
C ASP A 234 12.72 19.53 -4.24
N THR A 235 11.42 19.47 -4.49
CA THR A 235 10.35 19.79 -3.53
C THR A 235 9.53 18.56 -3.13
N GLY A 236 10.19 17.44 -2.88
CA GLY A 236 9.57 16.16 -2.54
C GLY A 236 9.60 15.19 -3.69
N PHE A 237 8.80 14.13 -3.59
CA PHE A 237 8.69 13.14 -4.64
C PHE A 237 7.46 13.44 -5.50
N GLU A 238 7.57 13.23 -6.79
CA GLU A 238 6.59 13.60 -7.79
C GLU A 238 5.91 12.36 -8.35
N MET A 239 4.58 12.34 -8.29
CA MET A 239 3.76 11.27 -8.82
C MET A 239 3.24 11.64 -10.20
N THR A 240 3.47 10.77 -11.17
CA THR A 240 2.71 10.72 -12.41
C THR A 240 1.75 9.55 -12.34
N LEU A 241 0.46 9.82 -12.48
CA LEU A 241 -0.59 8.81 -12.51
C LEU A 241 -1.56 9.14 -13.64
N SER A 242 -1.36 8.50 -14.78
CA SER A 242 -2.18 8.74 -15.97
C SER A 242 -3.62 8.23 -15.81
N GLY A 243 -4.57 8.99 -16.32
CA GLY A 243 -5.96 8.59 -16.43
C GLY A 243 -6.20 7.33 -17.31
N GLU A 244 -5.19 6.88 -18.07
CA GLU A 244 -5.26 5.65 -18.88
C GLU A 244 -5.06 4.36 -18.06
N VAL A 245 -4.46 4.45 -16.87
CA VAL A 245 -4.10 3.29 -16.04
C VAL A 245 -5.28 2.34 -15.81
N PRO A 246 -6.49 2.79 -15.43
CA PRO A 246 -7.62 1.89 -15.24
C PRO A 246 -7.98 1.09 -16.49
N GLY A 247 -7.99 1.76 -17.66
CA GLY A 247 -8.28 1.11 -18.95
C GLY A 247 -7.24 0.04 -19.30
N ARG A 248 -5.96 0.31 -19.09
CA ARG A 248 -4.87 -0.64 -19.34
C ARG A 248 -4.94 -1.85 -18.41
N ILE A 249 -5.24 -1.66 -17.13
CA ILE A 249 -5.46 -2.76 -16.18
C ILE A 249 -6.63 -3.63 -16.64
N GLN A 250 -7.78 -3.03 -16.99
CA GLN A 250 -8.95 -3.79 -17.46
C GLN A 250 -8.60 -4.61 -18.68
N GLN A 251 -7.95 -4.01 -19.68
CA GLN A 251 -7.56 -4.70 -20.92
C GLN A 251 -6.61 -5.87 -20.64
N ALA A 252 -5.60 -5.66 -19.81
CA ALA A 252 -4.65 -6.71 -19.46
C ALA A 252 -5.31 -7.88 -18.73
N LEU A 253 -6.25 -7.62 -17.83
CA LEU A 253 -6.98 -8.65 -17.09
C LEU A 253 -8.04 -9.37 -17.94
N GLN A 254 -8.36 -8.89 -19.13
CA GLN A 254 -9.19 -9.58 -20.12
C GLN A 254 -8.37 -10.51 -21.03
N ASP A 255 -7.05 -10.36 -21.06
CA ASP A 255 -6.17 -11.24 -21.85
C ASP A 255 -6.11 -12.64 -21.24
N GLU A 256 -6.36 -13.66 -22.06
CA GLU A 256 -6.40 -15.05 -21.61
C GLU A 256 -5.05 -15.53 -21.06
N GLY A 257 -3.94 -15.10 -21.64
CA GLY A 257 -2.60 -15.44 -21.18
C GLY A 257 -2.26 -14.83 -19.83
N VAL A 258 -2.70 -13.58 -19.57
CA VAL A 258 -2.59 -12.92 -18.27
C VAL A 258 -3.45 -13.63 -17.23
N ARG A 259 -4.71 -13.96 -17.57
CA ARG A 259 -5.63 -14.72 -16.69
C ARG A 259 -5.07 -16.10 -16.34
N ALA A 260 -4.55 -16.83 -17.34
CA ALA A 260 -3.96 -18.16 -17.12
C ALA A 260 -2.79 -18.10 -16.11
N ARG A 261 -1.92 -17.08 -16.21
CA ARG A 261 -0.83 -16.87 -15.24
C ARG A 261 -1.34 -16.42 -13.86
N LEU A 262 -2.38 -15.56 -13.85
CA LEU A 262 -2.96 -15.07 -12.60
C LEU A 262 -3.62 -16.21 -11.80
N TYR A 263 -4.36 -17.09 -12.45
CA TYR A 263 -5.06 -18.20 -11.78
C TYR A 263 -4.17 -19.42 -11.53
N ASP A 264 -3.10 -19.62 -12.29
CA ASP A 264 -2.13 -20.73 -12.15
C ASP A 264 -2.80 -22.10 -11.89
N GLY A 265 -3.77 -22.45 -12.72
CA GLY A 265 -4.50 -23.71 -12.63
C GLY A 265 -5.70 -23.70 -11.67
N TRP A 266 -5.94 -22.65 -10.92
CA TRP A 266 -7.20 -22.47 -10.21
C TRP A 266 -8.32 -22.10 -11.19
N SER A 267 -9.54 -22.60 -10.97
CA SER A 267 -10.68 -22.03 -11.65
C SER A 267 -11.12 -20.71 -11.00
N PRO A 268 -11.72 -19.77 -11.73
CA PRO A 268 -12.24 -18.54 -11.14
C PRO A 268 -13.21 -18.78 -9.97
N ASP A 269 -14.00 -19.87 -10.02
CA ASP A 269 -14.96 -20.24 -8.97
C ASP A 269 -14.30 -20.75 -7.68
N GLU A 270 -13.02 -21.11 -7.72
CA GLU A 270 -12.26 -21.50 -6.52
C GLU A 270 -11.75 -20.31 -5.73
N VAL A 271 -11.73 -19.11 -6.33
CA VAL A 271 -11.27 -17.88 -5.69
C VAL A 271 -12.46 -17.21 -4.99
N ASP A 272 -12.53 -17.39 -3.69
CA ASP A 272 -13.61 -16.80 -2.87
C ASP A 272 -13.31 -15.38 -2.40
N SER A 273 -12.06 -14.93 -2.55
CA SER A 273 -11.64 -13.62 -2.02
C SER A 273 -10.53 -12.97 -2.83
N TRP A 274 -10.55 -11.64 -2.88
CA TRP A 274 -9.59 -10.82 -3.60
C TRP A 274 -9.00 -9.75 -2.69
N ALA A 275 -7.69 -9.79 -2.48
CA ALA A 275 -6.94 -8.72 -1.84
C ALA A 275 -6.33 -7.82 -2.93
N VAL A 276 -7.08 -6.85 -3.40
CA VAL A 276 -6.62 -5.90 -4.41
C VAL A 276 -6.13 -4.63 -3.74
N HIS A 277 -4.90 -4.22 -4.05
CA HIS A 277 -4.40 -2.91 -3.61
C HIS A 277 -5.37 -1.80 -4.05
N ALA A 278 -5.91 -1.09 -3.10
CA ALA A 278 -6.89 -0.02 -3.33
C ALA A 278 -6.21 1.28 -3.77
N GLY A 279 -5.62 1.27 -4.96
CA GLY A 279 -4.93 2.42 -5.56
C GLY A 279 -5.86 3.60 -5.86
N GLY A 280 -7.17 3.32 -5.99
CA GLY A 280 -8.24 4.26 -6.23
C GLY A 280 -9.48 3.52 -6.74
N ARG A 281 -10.65 4.15 -6.66
CA ARG A 281 -11.92 3.53 -7.06
C ARG A 281 -11.88 3.00 -8.50
N SER A 282 -11.36 3.79 -9.44
CA SER A 282 -11.29 3.41 -10.86
C SER A 282 -10.42 2.16 -11.10
N ILE A 283 -9.37 1.96 -10.29
CA ILE A 283 -8.54 0.77 -10.33
C ILE A 283 -9.35 -0.46 -9.91
N LEU A 284 -10.07 -0.36 -8.78
CA LEU A 284 -10.92 -1.44 -8.29
C LEU A 284 -12.04 -1.78 -9.30
N ASP A 285 -12.68 -0.76 -9.87
CA ASP A 285 -13.72 -0.93 -10.92
C ASP A 285 -13.14 -1.63 -12.17
N SER A 286 -11.88 -1.35 -12.53
CA SER A 286 -11.20 -1.98 -13.66
C SER A 286 -10.82 -3.43 -13.40
N VAL A 287 -10.39 -3.76 -12.18
CA VAL A 287 -10.13 -5.15 -11.79
C VAL A 287 -11.44 -5.95 -11.79
N GLU A 288 -12.50 -5.42 -11.18
CA GLU A 288 -13.82 -6.07 -11.13
C GLU A 288 -14.36 -6.37 -12.54
N LYS A 289 -14.26 -5.39 -13.46
CA LYS A 289 -14.68 -5.58 -14.86
C LYS A 289 -13.73 -6.47 -15.65
N GLY A 290 -12.43 -6.29 -15.49
CA GLY A 290 -11.41 -7.04 -16.23
C GLY A 290 -11.45 -8.54 -15.93
N LEU A 291 -11.70 -8.91 -14.68
CA LEU A 291 -11.82 -10.30 -14.23
C LEU A 291 -13.27 -10.80 -14.18
N GLU A 292 -14.25 -9.97 -14.53
CA GLU A 292 -15.70 -10.32 -14.49
C GLU A 292 -16.17 -10.78 -13.10
N LEU A 293 -15.64 -10.11 -12.04
CA LEU A 293 -15.95 -10.47 -10.67
C LEU A 293 -17.40 -10.09 -10.32
N HIS A 294 -18.01 -10.85 -9.43
CA HIS A 294 -19.34 -10.51 -8.92
C HIS A 294 -19.30 -9.21 -8.10
N GLN A 295 -20.43 -8.52 -8.05
CA GLN A 295 -20.58 -7.32 -7.23
C GLN A 295 -20.26 -7.63 -5.76
N GLY A 296 -19.37 -6.85 -5.16
CA GLY A 296 -18.93 -7.03 -3.78
C GLY A 296 -17.70 -7.93 -3.61
N ALA A 297 -17.16 -8.55 -4.67
CA ALA A 297 -15.92 -9.34 -4.58
C ALA A 297 -14.74 -8.54 -3.98
N LEU A 298 -14.70 -7.23 -4.22
CA LEU A 298 -13.66 -6.33 -3.75
C LEU A 298 -14.10 -5.52 -2.50
N PHE A 299 -15.02 -6.05 -1.68
CA PHE A 299 -15.57 -5.31 -0.54
C PHE A 299 -14.47 -4.83 0.43
N ALA A 300 -13.49 -5.69 0.79
CA ALA A 300 -12.42 -5.35 1.70
C ALA A 300 -11.53 -4.22 1.13
N SER A 301 -11.17 -4.30 -0.15
CA SER A 301 -10.39 -3.26 -0.82
C SER A 301 -11.14 -1.93 -0.88
N ARG A 302 -12.45 -1.95 -1.13
CA ARG A 302 -13.31 -0.74 -1.17
C ARG A 302 -13.51 -0.15 0.22
N ASP A 303 -13.70 -0.97 1.25
CA ASP A 303 -13.82 -0.52 2.64
C ASP A 303 -12.52 0.15 3.12
N ILE A 304 -11.36 -0.48 2.86
CA ILE A 304 -10.06 0.10 3.20
C ILE A 304 -9.85 1.43 2.46
N LEU A 305 -10.20 1.52 1.17
CA LEU A 305 -10.12 2.78 0.43
C LEU A 305 -10.99 3.87 1.06
N ALA A 306 -12.20 3.56 1.46
CA ALA A 306 -13.13 4.51 2.07
C ALA A 306 -12.58 5.03 3.41
N ARG A 307 -12.14 4.14 4.28
CA ARG A 307 -11.73 4.46 5.66
C ARG A 307 -10.32 5.05 5.77
N PHE A 308 -9.44 4.76 4.82
CA PHE A 308 -8.02 5.08 4.97
C PHE A 308 -7.40 5.76 3.75
N GLY A 309 -8.06 5.78 2.59
CA GLY A 309 -7.44 6.21 1.34
C GLY A 309 -6.36 5.25 0.85
N ASN A 310 -5.56 5.71 -0.10
CA ASN A 310 -4.42 4.96 -0.65
C ASN A 310 -3.14 5.26 0.17
N MET A 311 -2.75 4.35 1.05
CA MET A 311 -1.52 4.41 1.84
C MET A 311 -0.34 3.73 1.11
N SER A 312 -0.29 3.81 -0.23
CA SER A 312 0.74 3.17 -1.05
C SER A 312 0.93 1.68 -0.66
N SER A 313 2.15 1.23 -0.41
CA SER A 313 2.43 -0.18 -0.11
C SER A 313 1.65 -0.72 1.11
N SER A 314 1.36 0.10 2.10
CA SER A 314 0.64 -0.32 3.30
C SER A 314 -0.82 -0.72 3.02
N THR A 315 -1.45 -0.19 1.96
CA THR A 315 -2.87 -0.43 1.67
C THR A 315 -3.20 -1.91 1.50
N LEU A 316 -2.38 -2.67 0.76
CA LEU A 316 -2.61 -4.11 0.55
C LEU A 316 -2.55 -4.88 1.87
N MET A 317 -1.66 -4.48 2.79
CA MET A 317 -1.54 -5.10 4.11
C MET A 317 -2.80 -4.88 4.95
N PHE A 318 -3.44 -3.70 4.87
CA PHE A 318 -4.72 -3.43 5.52
C PHE A 318 -5.84 -4.31 4.92
N VAL A 319 -5.86 -4.49 3.61
CA VAL A 319 -6.82 -5.41 2.96
C VAL A 319 -6.62 -6.85 3.45
N LEU A 320 -5.38 -7.31 3.54
CA LEU A 320 -5.07 -8.64 4.06
C LEU A 320 -5.44 -8.77 5.55
N SER A 321 -5.26 -7.71 6.36
CA SER A 321 -5.68 -7.68 7.77
C SER A 321 -7.20 -7.85 7.90
N GLU A 322 -7.99 -7.19 7.05
CA GLU A 322 -9.44 -7.33 7.02
C GLU A 322 -9.88 -8.75 6.62
N LEU A 323 -9.22 -9.34 5.62
CA LEU A 323 -9.57 -10.67 5.11
C LEU A 323 -9.16 -11.81 6.07
N ILE A 324 -8.04 -11.66 6.78
CA ILE A 324 -7.56 -12.70 7.70
C ILE A 324 -8.49 -12.90 8.90
N GLU A 325 -9.18 -11.84 9.33
CA GLU A 325 -10.17 -11.87 10.41
C GLU A 325 -11.49 -12.55 9.99
N ARG A 326 -11.71 -12.78 8.70
CA ARG A 326 -12.95 -13.35 8.19
C ARG A 326 -12.85 -14.86 8.03
N PRO A 327 -13.59 -15.66 8.80
CA PRO A 327 -13.49 -17.13 8.77
C PRO A 327 -14.04 -17.75 7.48
N ASP A 328 -14.86 -17.03 6.73
CA ASP A 328 -15.43 -17.44 5.44
C ASP A 328 -14.43 -17.33 4.28
N VAL A 329 -13.35 -16.56 4.41
CA VAL A 329 -12.28 -16.45 3.42
C VAL A 329 -11.36 -17.65 3.50
N ARG A 330 -11.27 -18.42 2.43
CA ARG A 330 -10.46 -19.65 2.36
C ARG A 330 -9.36 -19.60 1.31
N LYS A 331 -9.69 -19.19 0.08
CA LYS A 331 -8.78 -19.13 -1.06
C LYS A 331 -8.87 -17.76 -1.72
N GLY A 332 -7.74 -17.13 -1.94
CA GLY A 332 -7.77 -15.83 -2.56
C GLY A 332 -6.50 -15.48 -3.32
N ILE A 333 -6.61 -14.39 -4.06
CA ILE A 333 -5.49 -13.80 -4.82
C ILE A 333 -5.25 -12.37 -4.31
N ALA A 334 -4.01 -12.11 -3.93
CA ALA A 334 -3.52 -10.77 -3.60
C ALA A 334 -2.83 -10.17 -4.82
N ILE A 335 -3.18 -8.94 -5.19
CA ILE A 335 -2.58 -8.24 -6.33
C ILE A 335 -2.44 -6.74 -6.05
N ALA A 336 -1.30 -6.18 -6.44
CA ALA A 336 -1.03 -4.75 -6.40
C ALA A 336 -0.47 -4.27 -7.74
N PHE A 337 -0.84 -3.05 -8.13
CA PHE A 337 -0.32 -2.36 -9.30
C PHE A 337 0.50 -1.16 -8.84
N GLY A 338 1.58 -0.83 -9.56
CA GLY A 338 2.44 0.29 -9.18
C GLY A 338 3.31 0.80 -10.33
N PRO A 339 4.39 1.54 -10.05
CA PRO A 339 5.23 2.17 -11.04
C PRO A 339 5.66 1.23 -12.17
N GLY A 340 5.69 1.76 -13.41
CA GLY A 340 5.87 0.95 -14.61
C GLY A 340 4.63 0.13 -14.98
N LEU A 341 3.52 0.31 -14.27
CA LEU A 341 2.29 -0.48 -14.35
C LEU A 341 2.58 -1.99 -14.25
N ALA A 342 3.47 -2.35 -13.33
CA ALA A 342 3.71 -3.74 -12.98
C ALA A 342 2.59 -4.25 -12.05
N ALA A 343 2.19 -5.50 -12.26
CA ALA A 343 1.27 -6.25 -11.41
C ALA A 343 2.05 -7.30 -10.62
N GLU A 344 2.04 -7.18 -9.32
CA GLU A 344 2.72 -8.07 -8.38
C GLU A 344 1.72 -8.75 -7.48
N GLY A 345 1.87 -10.04 -7.21
CA GLY A 345 0.89 -10.73 -6.39
C GLY A 345 1.28 -12.12 -5.95
N PHE A 346 0.34 -12.76 -5.27
CA PHE A 346 0.46 -14.15 -4.79
C PHE A 346 -0.92 -14.73 -4.50
N HIS A 347 -0.98 -16.07 -4.50
CA HIS A 347 -2.14 -16.81 -4.01
C HIS A 347 -2.03 -16.99 -2.49
N PHE A 348 -3.17 -16.97 -1.82
CA PHE A 348 -3.23 -17.31 -0.41
C PHE A 348 -4.36 -18.31 -0.13
N GLU A 349 -4.11 -19.18 0.84
CA GLU A 349 -5.09 -20.12 1.36
C GLU A 349 -5.06 -20.12 2.88
N ARG A 350 -6.23 -20.13 3.49
CA ARG A 350 -6.32 -20.23 4.94
C ARG A 350 -5.71 -21.55 5.45
N ALA A 351 -4.96 -21.47 6.52
CA ALA A 351 -4.50 -22.64 7.25
C ALA A 351 -5.71 -23.48 7.70
N ALA A 352 -5.55 -24.82 7.61
CA ALA A 352 -6.59 -25.78 7.97
C ALA A 352 -6.85 -25.83 9.48
#